data_200d24e77e42c92ba44ff78dabd579c8
#
_entry.id   200d24e77e42c92ba44ff78dabd579c8
#
_cell.length_a   1.000
_cell.length_b   1.000
_cell.length_c   1.000
_cell.angle_alpha   90.00
_cell.angle_beta   90.00
_cell.angle_gamma   90.00
#
_symmetry.space_group_name_H-M   'P 1'
#
loop_
_entity.id
_entity.type
_entity.pdbx_description
1 polymer ?
#
loop_
_entity_poly.entity_id
_entity_poly.type
_entity_poly.pdbx_seq_one_letter_code
_entity_poly.pdbx_strand_id
1 'polypeptide(L)'
;MDTLTTDTVFDIDAMLSREEIEWKLRARRFGEERILPTIEQDFEDRHFRSEFVGELGRLGFLGMHLSGYGCSGAGAVSYGVACLELEAADSGWRTFVSVQGSLAMSAIHRFGSEEQKQQWLPKMAAGQAIGCFGLTEPSGGSDPAGMLTTARRDGGDWVLSGSKRWIGLASIADVAVVWAKTDDGVRGFLIPAGTRGYRAVPIDNKLSMRASIQCDLFFDECRLPASAMLPDARGLSGPFSCLNEARYGIIWGAMGAARSCLEAAIGRSRSREAFGRPIGARQLIQQKLADMFIEYEKGMLLALHIGRAKEAGTLTHAQISVGKLNNVREAIAIAGAARSILGGDGITSDFPVMRHMANLESVRTYEGTDEVHTLVLGRALTGMNAFA
;
A
#
# COMPACT_ATOMS: atom_id res chain seq x y z
N MET A 1 8.03 -6.76 37.75
CA MET A 1 7.50 -5.83 36.72
C MET A 1 7.29 -6.62 35.47
N ASP A 2 6.06 -6.71 35.04
CA ASP A 2 5.75 -7.36 33.76
C ASP A 2 6.40 -6.56 32.63
N THR A 3 7.01 -7.27 31.70
CA THR A 3 7.66 -6.62 30.55
C THR A 3 6.56 -6.11 29.63
N LEU A 4 6.57 -4.80 29.33
CA LEU A 4 5.66 -4.21 28.34
C LEU A 4 5.89 -4.88 26.98
N THR A 5 4.81 -5.17 26.29
CA THR A 5 4.81 -5.54 24.87
C THR A 5 4.31 -4.36 24.03
N THR A 6 4.50 -4.40 22.73
CA THR A 6 4.06 -3.36 21.80
C THR A 6 2.54 -3.11 21.80
N ASP A 7 1.76 -4.01 22.41
CA ASP A 7 0.29 -3.93 22.44
C ASP A 7 -0.26 -3.52 23.83
N THR A 8 0.59 -3.24 24.86
CA THR A 8 0.11 -3.21 26.25
C THR A 8 0.08 -1.85 26.94
N VAL A 9 0.70 -0.79 26.45
CA VAL A 9 0.71 0.50 27.18
C VAL A 9 -0.60 1.25 27.00
N PHE A 10 -1.06 1.42 25.76
CA PHE A 10 -2.35 2.04 25.49
C PHE A 10 -3.45 1.02 25.20
N ASP A 11 -3.12 -0.28 25.22
CA ASP A 11 -4.06 -1.38 24.96
C ASP A 11 -4.94 -1.09 23.73
N ILE A 12 -4.26 -0.84 22.60
CA ILE A 12 -4.94 -0.52 21.33
C ILE A 12 -5.99 -1.57 20.99
N ASP A 13 -5.73 -2.85 21.32
CA ASP A 13 -6.66 -3.93 21.06
C ASP A 13 -7.96 -3.79 21.87
N ALA A 14 -7.93 -3.22 23.07
CA ALA A 14 -9.14 -2.92 23.84
C ALA A 14 -10.00 -1.79 23.22
N MET A 15 -9.41 -0.99 22.32
CA MET A 15 -10.12 0.05 21.56
C MET A 15 -10.76 -0.47 20.27
N LEU A 16 -10.49 -1.73 19.90
CA LEU A 16 -11.01 -2.40 18.71
C LEU A 16 -12.28 -3.18 19.02
N SER A 17 -13.21 -3.23 18.07
CA SER A 17 -14.34 -4.12 18.13
C SER A 17 -13.91 -5.59 17.95
N ARG A 18 -14.79 -6.53 18.33
CA ARG A 18 -14.54 -7.95 18.11
C ARG A 18 -14.27 -8.29 16.63
N GLU A 19 -15.01 -7.69 15.72
CA GLU A 19 -14.83 -7.90 14.28
C GLU A 19 -13.45 -7.41 13.81
N GLU A 20 -13.01 -6.23 14.27
CA GLU A 20 -11.69 -5.67 13.96
C GLU A 20 -10.56 -6.55 14.48
N ILE A 21 -10.69 -7.10 15.68
CA ILE A 21 -9.76 -8.09 16.23
C ILE A 21 -9.74 -9.37 15.39
N GLU A 22 -10.89 -9.88 14.95
CA GLU A 22 -10.95 -11.06 14.10
C GLU A 22 -10.23 -10.83 12.76
N TRP A 23 -10.37 -9.64 12.13
CA TRP A 23 -9.63 -9.27 10.92
C TRP A 23 -8.12 -9.12 11.19
N LYS A 24 -7.74 -8.48 12.29
CA LYS A 24 -6.34 -8.36 12.73
C LYS A 24 -5.69 -9.75 12.84
N LEU A 25 -6.30 -10.65 13.62
CA LEU A 25 -5.77 -11.99 13.86
C LEU A 25 -5.72 -12.85 12.59
N ARG A 26 -6.70 -12.72 11.71
CA ARG A 26 -6.72 -13.40 10.41
C ARG A 26 -5.55 -12.96 9.53
N ALA A 27 -5.29 -11.65 9.44
CA ALA A 27 -4.18 -11.10 8.68
C ALA A 27 -2.82 -11.47 9.30
N ARG A 28 -2.69 -11.40 10.62
CA ARG A 28 -1.49 -11.83 11.36
C ARG A 28 -1.16 -13.29 11.07
N ARG A 29 -2.15 -14.18 11.20
CA ARG A 29 -1.97 -15.61 10.92
C ARG A 29 -1.49 -15.85 9.50
N PHE A 30 -2.10 -15.20 8.50
CA PHE A 30 -1.66 -15.31 7.12
C PHE A 30 -0.22 -14.82 6.94
N GLY A 31 0.15 -13.71 7.57
CA GLY A 31 1.53 -13.19 7.59
C GLY A 31 2.51 -14.21 8.17
N GLU A 32 2.23 -14.74 9.36
CA GLU A 32 3.09 -15.67 10.10
C GLU A 32 3.21 -17.04 9.41
N GLU A 33 2.11 -17.59 8.92
CA GLU A 33 2.09 -18.95 8.37
C GLU A 33 2.47 -19.01 6.88
N ARG A 34 2.25 -17.94 6.11
CA ARG A 34 2.43 -17.95 4.64
C ARG A 34 3.55 -17.03 4.16
N ILE A 35 3.63 -15.80 4.67
CA ILE A 35 4.59 -14.80 4.17
C ILE A 35 5.96 -14.97 4.85
N LEU A 36 6.01 -14.88 6.17
CA LEU A 36 7.27 -14.87 6.92
C LEU A 36 8.19 -16.06 6.66
N PRO A 37 7.68 -17.31 6.45
CA PRO A 37 8.58 -18.44 6.20
C PRO A 37 9.40 -18.36 4.90
N THR A 38 9.00 -17.49 3.96
CA THR A 38 9.62 -17.44 2.63
C THR A 38 10.12 -16.05 2.23
N ILE A 39 9.70 -15.00 2.93
CA ILE A 39 9.85 -13.62 2.46
C ILE A 39 11.31 -13.18 2.29
N GLU A 40 12.23 -13.67 3.11
CA GLU A 40 13.65 -13.32 2.98
C GLU A 40 14.20 -13.84 1.65
N GLN A 41 13.92 -15.11 1.33
CA GLN A 41 14.32 -15.70 0.05
C GLN A 41 13.60 -15.04 -1.12
N ASP A 42 12.29 -14.76 -0.99
CA ASP A 42 11.50 -14.08 -2.01
C ASP A 42 12.01 -12.65 -2.28
N PHE A 43 12.45 -11.95 -1.24
CA PHE A 43 13.07 -10.64 -1.37
C PHE A 43 14.40 -10.72 -2.12
N GLU A 44 15.25 -11.71 -1.80
CA GLU A 44 16.52 -11.95 -2.49
C GLU A 44 16.32 -12.32 -3.95
N ASP A 45 15.41 -13.24 -4.24
CA ASP A 45 15.11 -13.75 -5.57
C ASP A 45 14.25 -12.82 -6.42
N ARG A 46 13.73 -11.74 -5.84
CA ARG A 46 12.75 -10.83 -6.49
C ARG A 46 11.48 -11.58 -6.91
N HIS A 47 11.06 -12.51 -6.09
CA HIS A 47 9.94 -13.39 -6.38
C HIS A 47 8.65 -12.91 -5.70
N PHE A 48 7.56 -12.83 -6.46
CA PHE A 48 6.21 -12.61 -5.94
C PHE A 48 5.42 -13.92 -6.02
N ARG A 49 4.96 -14.42 -4.88
CA ARG A 49 4.22 -15.69 -4.78
C ARG A 49 2.77 -15.54 -5.19
N SER A 50 2.51 -15.52 -6.49
CA SER A 50 1.14 -15.38 -7.02
C SER A 50 0.18 -16.49 -6.57
N GLU A 51 0.69 -17.64 -6.14
CA GLU A 51 -0.11 -18.74 -5.57
C GLU A 51 -0.84 -18.37 -4.28
N PHE A 52 -0.41 -17.33 -3.55
CA PHE A 52 -1.11 -16.85 -2.35
C PHE A 52 -2.34 -15.98 -2.67
N VAL A 53 -2.48 -15.50 -3.90
CA VAL A 53 -3.56 -14.57 -4.29
C VAL A 53 -4.94 -15.19 -4.09
N GLY A 54 -5.13 -16.43 -4.52
CA GLY A 54 -6.39 -17.14 -4.31
C GLY A 54 -6.73 -17.40 -2.83
N GLU A 55 -5.72 -17.52 -1.97
CA GLU A 55 -5.92 -17.67 -0.52
C GLU A 55 -6.35 -16.33 0.09
N LEU A 56 -5.72 -15.21 -0.28
CA LEU A 56 -6.14 -13.87 0.13
C LEU A 56 -7.59 -13.56 -0.28
N GLY A 57 -8.00 -14.01 -1.47
CA GLY A 57 -9.40 -13.92 -1.91
C GLY A 57 -10.34 -14.70 -1.00
N ARG A 58 -10.05 -15.97 -0.71
CA ARG A 58 -10.86 -16.79 0.21
C ARG A 58 -10.93 -16.25 1.64
N LEU A 59 -9.86 -15.60 2.09
CA LEU A 59 -9.80 -14.93 3.39
C LEU A 59 -10.53 -13.58 3.42
N GLY A 60 -10.96 -13.06 2.26
CA GLY A 60 -11.75 -11.84 2.13
C GLY A 60 -10.95 -10.54 2.13
N PHE A 61 -9.62 -10.58 1.89
CA PHE A 61 -8.77 -9.38 1.92
C PHE A 61 -8.84 -8.55 0.63
N LEU A 62 -9.27 -9.14 -0.49
CA LEU A 62 -9.27 -8.47 -1.78
C LEU A 62 -10.54 -7.63 -1.94
N GLY A 63 -10.36 -6.29 -1.99
CA GLY A 63 -11.48 -5.36 -2.01
C GLY A 63 -12.31 -5.36 -0.73
N MET A 64 -11.73 -5.70 0.43
CA MET A 64 -12.46 -5.94 1.67
C MET A 64 -13.33 -4.76 2.14
N HIS A 65 -12.99 -3.53 1.79
CA HIS A 65 -13.75 -2.30 2.12
C HIS A 65 -14.87 -1.99 1.12
N LEU A 66 -15.00 -2.78 0.03
CA LEU A 66 -16.05 -2.62 -0.97
C LEU A 66 -17.27 -3.48 -0.63
N SER A 67 -18.46 -3.02 -1.05
CA SER A 67 -19.72 -3.74 -0.83
C SER A 67 -20.21 -4.40 -2.11
N GLY A 68 -20.81 -5.58 -1.99
CA GLY A 68 -21.32 -6.36 -3.12
C GLY A 68 -20.21 -7.09 -3.89
N TYR A 69 -20.58 -7.76 -4.96
CA TYR A 69 -19.68 -8.45 -5.91
C TYR A 69 -18.72 -9.44 -5.26
N GLY A 70 -19.10 -10.07 -4.13
CA GLY A 70 -18.25 -11.00 -3.40
C GLY A 70 -17.20 -10.35 -2.47
N CYS A 71 -17.19 -9.03 -2.37
CA CYS A 71 -16.34 -8.29 -1.43
C CYS A 71 -16.88 -8.36 0.00
N SER A 72 -15.99 -8.25 1.01
CA SER A 72 -16.35 -8.47 2.41
C SER A 72 -17.16 -7.33 3.04
N GLY A 73 -17.11 -6.10 2.51
CA GLY A 73 -17.81 -4.94 3.07
C GLY A 73 -17.32 -4.54 4.47
N ALA A 74 -16.05 -4.83 4.79
CA ALA A 74 -15.48 -4.58 6.11
C ALA A 74 -15.29 -3.09 6.38
N GLY A 75 -15.36 -2.71 7.67
CA GLY A 75 -15.14 -1.35 8.13
C GLY A 75 -13.72 -0.82 7.84
N ALA A 76 -13.57 0.49 7.95
CA ALA A 76 -12.28 1.12 7.66
C ALA A 76 -11.19 0.65 8.64
N VAL A 77 -11.50 0.56 9.93
CA VAL A 77 -10.53 0.08 10.93
C VAL A 77 -10.18 -1.38 10.69
N SER A 78 -11.14 -2.25 10.31
CA SER A 78 -10.89 -3.63 9.91
C SER A 78 -9.88 -3.73 8.75
N TYR A 79 -10.03 -2.90 7.73
CA TYR A 79 -9.05 -2.80 6.64
C TYR A 79 -7.69 -2.26 7.13
N GLY A 80 -7.72 -1.28 8.03
CA GLY A 80 -6.51 -0.71 8.63
C GLY A 80 -5.68 -1.76 9.37
N VAL A 81 -6.29 -2.51 10.28
CA VAL A 81 -5.58 -3.56 11.06
C VAL A 81 -5.11 -4.71 10.17
N ALA A 82 -5.83 -5.03 9.08
CA ALA A 82 -5.34 -5.97 8.09
C ALA A 82 -4.08 -5.45 7.38
N CYS A 83 -4.05 -4.17 6.98
CA CYS A 83 -2.86 -3.53 6.41
C CYS A 83 -1.68 -3.52 7.39
N LEU A 84 -1.92 -3.25 8.68
CA LEU A 84 -0.93 -3.30 9.75
C LEU A 84 -0.22 -4.67 9.79
N GLU A 85 -1.00 -5.74 9.86
CA GLU A 85 -0.47 -7.10 10.00
C GLU A 85 0.22 -7.60 8.73
N LEU A 86 -0.35 -7.31 7.56
CA LEU A 86 0.28 -7.70 6.28
C LEU A 86 1.62 -6.97 6.06
N GLU A 87 1.72 -5.68 6.42
CA GLU A 87 2.98 -4.93 6.26
C GLU A 87 3.98 -5.25 7.37
N ALA A 88 3.55 -5.70 8.54
CA ALA A 88 4.45 -6.27 9.55
C ALA A 88 5.21 -7.49 9.00
N ALA A 89 4.56 -8.28 8.12
CA ALA A 89 5.22 -9.36 7.39
C ALA A 89 6.06 -8.81 6.23
N ASP A 90 5.44 -8.06 5.29
CA ASP A 90 6.16 -7.38 4.20
C ASP A 90 5.31 -6.30 3.51
N SER A 91 5.93 -5.17 3.19
CA SER A 91 5.28 -4.06 2.46
C SER A 91 4.77 -4.46 1.06
N GLY A 92 5.37 -5.45 0.41
CA GLY A 92 4.93 -5.95 -0.90
C GLY A 92 3.53 -6.55 -0.85
N TRP A 93 3.23 -7.32 0.19
CA TRP A 93 1.92 -7.96 0.37
C TRP A 93 0.82 -6.97 0.76
N ARG A 94 1.11 -6.01 1.65
CA ARG A 94 0.16 -4.93 1.91
C ARG A 94 -0.10 -4.13 0.64
N THR A 95 0.95 -3.83 -0.14
CA THR A 95 0.83 -3.11 -1.42
C THR A 95 0.01 -3.90 -2.43
N PHE A 96 0.18 -5.23 -2.51
CA PHE A 96 -0.66 -6.08 -3.36
C PHE A 96 -2.15 -5.90 -3.04
N VAL A 97 -2.54 -6.07 -1.76
CA VAL A 97 -3.94 -5.93 -1.32
C VAL A 97 -4.47 -4.53 -1.61
N SER A 98 -3.63 -3.49 -1.45
CA SER A 98 -3.98 -2.10 -1.74
C SER A 98 -4.16 -1.84 -3.24
N VAL A 99 -3.24 -2.29 -4.09
CA VAL A 99 -3.34 -2.12 -5.56
C VAL A 99 -4.57 -2.84 -6.10
N GLN A 100 -4.79 -4.08 -5.66
CA GLN A 100 -5.96 -4.87 -6.05
C GLN A 100 -7.26 -4.20 -5.57
N GLY A 101 -7.40 -3.96 -4.27
CA GLY A 101 -8.65 -3.51 -3.64
C GLY A 101 -8.87 -2.01 -3.72
N SER A 102 -7.92 -1.22 -3.22
CA SER A 102 -8.09 0.22 -3.06
C SER A 102 -7.91 0.99 -4.37
N LEU A 103 -7.15 0.45 -5.33
CA LEU A 103 -6.93 1.10 -6.63
C LEU A 103 -7.78 0.47 -7.73
N ALA A 104 -7.46 -0.75 -8.18
CA ALA A 104 -8.09 -1.35 -9.36
C ALA A 104 -9.58 -1.66 -9.12
N MET A 105 -9.91 -2.43 -8.06
CA MET A 105 -11.31 -2.76 -7.76
C MET A 105 -12.11 -1.52 -7.39
N SER A 106 -11.56 -0.57 -6.62
CA SER A 106 -12.24 0.68 -6.29
C SER A 106 -12.56 1.53 -7.51
N ALA A 107 -11.66 1.59 -8.50
CA ALA A 107 -11.93 2.31 -9.75
C ALA A 107 -13.09 1.68 -10.53
N ILE A 108 -13.11 0.36 -10.65
CA ILE A 108 -14.19 -0.37 -11.33
C ILE A 108 -15.51 -0.22 -10.55
N HIS A 109 -15.47 -0.38 -9.22
CA HIS A 109 -16.64 -0.30 -8.36
C HIS A 109 -17.30 1.08 -8.40
N ARG A 110 -16.50 2.15 -8.38
CA ARG A 110 -17.00 3.54 -8.33
C ARG A 110 -17.42 4.08 -9.69
N PHE A 111 -16.71 3.69 -10.76
CA PHE A 111 -16.81 4.35 -12.06
C PHE A 111 -17.15 3.42 -13.22
N GLY A 112 -17.19 2.12 -13.01
CA GLY A 112 -17.54 1.13 -14.02
C GLY A 112 -19.03 1.06 -14.27
N SER A 113 -19.42 0.63 -15.49
CA SER A 113 -20.78 0.19 -15.76
C SER A 113 -21.12 -1.08 -14.97
N GLU A 114 -22.41 -1.43 -14.86
CA GLU A 114 -22.81 -2.64 -14.16
C GLU A 114 -22.20 -3.90 -14.82
N GLU A 115 -22.11 -3.93 -16.15
CA GLU A 115 -21.48 -5.02 -16.90
C GLU A 115 -20.00 -5.16 -16.55
N GLN A 116 -19.26 -4.03 -16.46
CA GLN A 116 -17.85 -4.02 -16.07
C GLN A 116 -17.66 -4.51 -14.62
N LYS A 117 -18.54 -4.08 -13.69
CA LYS A 117 -18.51 -4.52 -12.30
C LYS A 117 -18.76 -6.02 -12.18
N GLN A 118 -19.80 -6.53 -12.84
CA GLN A 118 -20.13 -7.97 -12.85
C GLN A 118 -19.06 -8.83 -13.52
N GLN A 119 -18.41 -8.31 -14.54
CA GLN A 119 -17.34 -9.01 -15.24
C GLN A 119 -16.09 -9.19 -14.39
N TRP A 120 -15.69 -8.16 -13.63
CA TRP A 120 -14.38 -8.11 -13.01
C TRP A 120 -14.40 -8.31 -11.49
N LEU A 121 -15.28 -7.60 -10.76
CA LEU A 121 -15.20 -7.54 -9.31
C LEU A 121 -15.34 -8.91 -8.62
N PRO A 122 -16.27 -9.81 -9.00
CA PRO A 122 -16.39 -11.10 -8.34
C PRO A 122 -15.13 -11.97 -8.48
N LYS A 123 -14.53 -11.96 -9.67
CA LYS A 123 -13.28 -12.71 -9.93
C LYS A 123 -12.10 -12.10 -9.17
N MET A 124 -12.03 -10.77 -9.10
CA MET A 124 -10.98 -10.07 -8.39
C MET A 124 -11.10 -10.27 -6.87
N ALA A 125 -12.31 -10.23 -6.32
CA ALA A 125 -12.57 -10.49 -4.91
C ALA A 125 -12.21 -11.93 -4.52
N ALA A 126 -12.48 -12.91 -5.39
CA ALA A 126 -12.10 -14.31 -5.20
C ALA A 126 -10.61 -14.61 -5.44
N GLY A 127 -9.81 -13.64 -5.87
CA GLY A 127 -8.40 -13.85 -6.25
C GLY A 127 -8.21 -14.66 -7.53
N GLN A 128 -9.23 -14.71 -8.39
CA GLN A 128 -9.22 -15.39 -9.70
C GLN A 128 -8.80 -14.45 -10.84
N ALA A 129 -8.79 -13.14 -10.57
CA ALA A 129 -8.30 -12.13 -11.49
C ALA A 129 -7.51 -11.06 -10.71
N ILE A 130 -6.42 -10.60 -11.31
CA ILE A 130 -5.57 -9.54 -10.76
C ILE A 130 -5.78 -8.27 -11.58
N GLY A 131 -5.96 -7.13 -10.89
CA GLY A 131 -5.99 -5.82 -11.49
C GLY A 131 -4.74 -5.01 -11.18
N CYS A 132 -4.38 -4.11 -12.11
CA CYS A 132 -3.38 -3.09 -11.85
C CYS A 132 -3.92 -1.69 -12.15
N PHE A 133 -3.17 -0.65 -11.75
CA PHE A 133 -3.63 0.74 -11.82
C PHE A 133 -2.56 1.65 -12.43
N GLY A 134 -2.76 2.05 -13.68
CA GLY A 134 -1.82 2.81 -14.49
C GLY A 134 -2.12 4.31 -14.50
N LEU A 135 -1.51 5.08 -13.58
CA LEU A 135 -1.61 6.54 -13.54
C LEU A 135 -0.27 7.22 -13.84
N THR A 136 0.76 6.90 -13.05
CA THR A 136 2.11 7.50 -13.10
C THR A 136 2.79 7.21 -14.44
N GLU A 137 3.52 8.19 -14.98
CA GLU A 137 4.28 8.12 -16.22
C GLU A 137 5.78 8.30 -16.02
N PRO A 138 6.62 7.88 -16.98
CA PRO A 138 8.06 8.14 -16.90
C PRO A 138 8.42 9.62 -16.77
N SER A 139 7.59 10.51 -17.34
CA SER A 139 7.78 11.97 -17.35
C SER A 139 7.29 12.67 -16.09
N GLY A 140 6.43 12.02 -15.27
CA GLY A 140 5.86 12.68 -14.09
C GLY A 140 5.08 11.74 -13.18
N GLY A 141 5.37 11.81 -11.87
CA GLY A 141 4.64 11.09 -10.83
C GLY A 141 3.78 12.01 -9.97
N SER A 142 4.38 13.09 -9.44
CA SER A 142 3.70 14.03 -8.52
C SER A 142 2.72 14.97 -9.21
N ASP A 143 2.85 15.15 -10.53
CA ASP A 143 1.93 15.94 -11.38
C ASP A 143 1.22 15.07 -12.42
N PRO A 144 0.16 14.35 -12.06
CA PRO A 144 -0.60 13.54 -13.01
C PRO A 144 -1.43 14.38 -13.99
N ALA A 145 -1.60 15.70 -13.76
CA ALA A 145 -2.23 16.59 -14.73
C ALA A 145 -1.40 16.75 -16.00
N GLY A 146 -0.09 16.65 -15.87
CA GLY A 146 0.88 16.67 -16.97
C GLY A 146 0.97 15.37 -17.79
N MET A 147 0.11 14.34 -17.54
CA MET A 147 0.21 13.06 -18.24
C MET A 147 0.22 13.21 -19.77
N LEU A 148 1.00 12.37 -20.45
CA LEU A 148 1.17 12.35 -21.89
C LEU A 148 0.40 11.22 -22.59
N THR A 149 0.02 10.16 -21.86
CA THR A 149 -0.80 9.07 -22.40
C THR A 149 -2.16 9.63 -22.83
N THR A 150 -2.53 9.34 -24.07
CA THR A 150 -3.77 9.81 -24.71
C THR A 150 -4.67 8.65 -25.13
N ALA A 151 -5.97 8.91 -25.17
CA ALA A 151 -6.95 8.05 -25.80
C ALA A 151 -7.81 8.90 -26.76
N ARG A 152 -7.74 8.61 -28.05
CA ARG A 152 -8.53 9.29 -29.08
C ARG A 152 -9.67 8.41 -29.56
N ARG A 153 -10.77 9.02 -29.97
CA ARG A 153 -11.85 8.31 -30.67
C ARG A 153 -11.44 7.96 -32.09
N ASP A 154 -11.77 6.72 -32.52
CA ASP A 154 -11.61 6.27 -33.88
C ASP A 154 -12.80 5.39 -34.27
N GLY A 155 -13.77 5.99 -34.95
CA GLY A 155 -15.09 5.38 -35.16
C GLY A 155 -15.84 5.14 -33.85
N GLY A 156 -16.24 3.89 -33.61
CA GLY A 156 -16.89 3.48 -32.38
C GLY A 156 -15.93 3.12 -31.23
N ASP A 157 -14.62 3.06 -31.53
CA ASP A 157 -13.59 2.58 -30.61
C ASP A 157 -12.77 3.71 -29.99
N TRP A 158 -11.93 3.35 -29.02
CA TRP A 158 -10.84 4.16 -28.50
C TRP A 158 -9.49 3.63 -28.97
N VAL A 159 -8.54 4.51 -29.23
CA VAL A 159 -7.14 4.18 -29.53
C VAL A 159 -6.26 4.85 -28.48
N LEU A 160 -5.58 4.02 -27.68
CA LEU A 160 -4.73 4.45 -26.59
C LEU A 160 -3.27 4.40 -26.99
N SER A 161 -2.52 5.49 -26.74
CA SER A 161 -1.08 5.59 -27.01
C SER A 161 -0.37 6.28 -25.85
N GLY A 162 0.82 5.78 -25.47
CA GLY A 162 1.64 6.33 -24.40
C GLY A 162 2.32 5.26 -23.55
N SER A 163 2.67 5.64 -22.33
CA SER A 163 3.34 4.74 -21.39
C SER A 163 3.02 5.08 -19.93
N LYS A 164 3.10 4.06 -19.06
CA LYS A 164 3.00 4.23 -17.60
C LYS A 164 4.21 3.61 -16.93
N ARG A 165 4.56 4.07 -15.74
CA ARG A 165 5.72 3.60 -14.98
C ARG A 165 5.36 3.29 -13.53
N TRP A 166 6.09 2.36 -12.92
CA TRP A 166 5.91 1.91 -11.54
C TRP A 166 4.55 1.24 -11.27
N ILE A 167 3.99 0.56 -12.27
CA ILE A 167 2.66 -0.03 -12.15
C ILE A 167 2.76 -1.42 -11.49
N GLY A 168 2.21 -1.52 -10.30
CA GLY A 168 2.22 -2.76 -9.52
C GLY A 168 1.48 -3.89 -10.21
N LEU A 169 2.09 -5.10 -10.25
CA LEU A 169 1.49 -6.36 -10.71
C LEU A 169 1.15 -6.46 -12.20
N ALA A 170 1.46 -5.45 -13.00
CA ALA A 170 0.93 -5.35 -14.37
C ALA A 170 1.35 -6.50 -15.30
N SER A 171 2.49 -7.17 -15.05
CA SER A 171 2.91 -8.32 -15.86
C SER A 171 2.12 -9.60 -15.60
N ILE A 172 1.37 -9.65 -14.49
CA ILE A 172 0.52 -10.78 -14.12
C ILE A 172 -0.96 -10.37 -13.99
N ALA A 173 -1.29 -9.12 -14.32
CA ALA A 173 -2.64 -8.59 -14.23
C ALA A 173 -3.50 -9.09 -15.38
N ASP A 174 -4.74 -9.50 -15.07
CA ASP A 174 -5.78 -9.85 -16.06
C ASP A 174 -6.43 -8.60 -16.66
N VAL A 175 -6.44 -7.49 -15.91
CA VAL A 175 -6.98 -6.20 -16.36
C VAL A 175 -6.16 -5.04 -15.80
N ALA A 176 -5.84 -4.08 -16.67
CA ALA A 176 -5.24 -2.81 -16.26
C ALA A 176 -6.30 -1.70 -16.29
N VAL A 177 -6.43 -0.98 -15.17
CA VAL A 177 -7.15 0.30 -15.11
C VAL A 177 -6.17 1.39 -15.48
N VAL A 178 -6.32 2.00 -16.66
CA VAL A 178 -5.37 3.00 -17.17
C VAL A 178 -6.04 4.35 -17.35
N TRP A 179 -5.41 5.39 -16.83
CA TRP A 179 -5.86 6.77 -16.95
C TRP A 179 -5.15 7.45 -18.12
N ALA A 180 -5.93 8.08 -19.00
CA ALA A 180 -5.43 8.75 -20.21
C ALA A 180 -6.18 10.05 -20.46
N LYS A 181 -5.52 11.00 -21.14
CA LYS A 181 -6.15 12.22 -21.67
C LYS A 181 -7.01 11.91 -22.88
N THR A 182 -8.20 12.48 -22.89
CA THR A 182 -9.09 12.53 -24.07
C THR A 182 -9.43 13.99 -24.37
N ASP A 183 -10.14 14.25 -25.44
CA ASP A 183 -10.65 15.59 -25.77
C ASP A 183 -11.58 16.14 -24.67
N ASP A 184 -12.24 15.23 -23.94
CA ASP A 184 -13.15 15.57 -22.81
C ASP A 184 -12.45 15.54 -21.42
N GLY A 185 -11.12 15.58 -21.38
CA GLY A 185 -10.32 15.49 -20.16
C GLY A 185 -9.86 14.06 -19.84
N VAL A 186 -9.41 13.84 -18.59
CA VAL A 186 -8.89 12.53 -18.16
C VAL A 186 -10.04 11.53 -17.98
N ARG A 187 -9.85 10.32 -18.52
CA ARG A 187 -10.76 9.17 -18.42
C ARG A 187 -10.02 7.91 -17.99
N GLY A 188 -10.74 6.97 -17.39
CA GLY A 188 -10.23 5.64 -17.06
C GLY A 188 -10.65 4.61 -18.10
N PHE A 189 -9.76 3.67 -18.40
CA PHE A 189 -9.99 2.59 -19.36
C PHE A 189 -9.63 1.25 -18.76
N LEU A 190 -10.44 0.22 -19.02
CA LEU A 190 -10.14 -1.17 -18.70
C LEU A 190 -9.47 -1.83 -19.90
N ILE A 191 -8.25 -2.29 -19.70
CA ILE A 191 -7.44 -2.95 -20.73
C ILE A 191 -7.21 -4.39 -20.31
N PRO A 192 -7.91 -5.37 -20.90
CA PRO A 192 -7.65 -6.79 -20.64
C PRO A 192 -6.23 -7.20 -21.05
N ALA A 193 -5.66 -8.17 -20.32
CA ALA A 193 -4.41 -8.81 -20.74
C ALA A 193 -4.53 -9.36 -22.18
N GLY A 194 -3.42 -9.32 -22.92
CA GLY A 194 -3.38 -9.79 -24.30
C GLY A 194 -3.97 -8.82 -25.32
N THR A 195 -4.47 -7.64 -24.92
CA THR A 195 -4.92 -6.60 -25.86
C THR A 195 -3.77 -6.20 -26.80
N ARG A 196 -4.01 -6.21 -28.11
CA ARG A 196 -2.99 -5.83 -29.10
C ARG A 196 -2.51 -4.40 -28.87
N GLY A 197 -1.19 -4.21 -28.87
CA GLY A 197 -0.55 -2.92 -28.60
C GLY A 197 -0.31 -2.63 -27.10
N TYR A 198 -0.81 -3.47 -26.19
CA TYR A 198 -0.52 -3.39 -24.75
C TYR A 198 0.62 -4.32 -24.36
N ARG A 199 1.60 -3.79 -23.63
CA ARG A 199 2.73 -4.55 -23.10
C ARG A 199 3.12 -4.05 -21.70
N ALA A 200 3.33 -4.97 -20.77
CA ALA A 200 3.87 -4.72 -19.44
C ALA A 200 5.27 -5.34 -19.31
N VAL A 201 6.24 -4.56 -18.83
CA VAL A 201 7.64 -4.98 -18.68
C VAL A 201 8.08 -4.78 -17.23
N PRO A 202 8.46 -5.83 -16.50
CA PRO A 202 8.93 -5.71 -15.13
C PRO A 202 10.17 -4.81 -14.99
N ILE A 203 10.26 -4.08 -13.87
CA ILE A 203 11.40 -3.29 -13.47
C ILE A 203 12.22 -4.11 -12.46
N ASP A 204 13.28 -4.75 -12.94
CA ASP A 204 14.02 -5.75 -12.15
C ASP A 204 15.16 -5.20 -11.30
N ASN A 205 15.61 -3.95 -11.55
CA ASN A 205 16.76 -3.35 -10.88
C ASN A 205 16.42 -2.56 -9.60
N LYS A 206 15.27 -2.85 -8.99
CA LYS A 206 14.85 -2.23 -7.71
C LYS A 206 15.67 -2.77 -6.54
N LEU A 207 15.97 -1.90 -5.58
CA LEU A 207 16.55 -2.25 -4.28
C LEU A 207 15.52 -2.30 -3.15
N SER A 208 14.30 -1.85 -3.42
CA SER A 208 13.15 -1.80 -2.53
C SER A 208 11.99 -2.57 -3.14
N MET A 209 11.08 -3.10 -2.34
CA MET A 209 9.91 -3.86 -2.81
C MET A 209 10.31 -5.02 -3.75
N ARG A 210 11.38 -5.73 -3.41
CA ARG A 210 11.94 -6.76 -4.30
C ARG A 210 11.04 -7.98 -4.42
N ALA A 211 10.31 -8.35 -3.35
CA ALA A 211 9.30 -9.41 -3.37
C ALA A 211 7.94 -8.94 -3.94
N SER A 212 7.93 -7.85 -4.71
CA SER A 212 6.73 -7.29 -5.34
C SER A 212 7.04 -6.89 -6.77
N ILE A 213 6.07 -6.98 -7.67
CA ILE A 213 6.23 -6.68 -9.10
C ILE A 213 5.84 -5.23 -9.36
N GLN A 214 6.72 -4.45 -10.00
CA GLN A 214 6.41 -3.16 -10.61
C GLN A 214 6.85 -3.18 -12.06
N CYS A 215 6.05 -2.56 -12.95
CA CYS A 215 6.25 -2.61 -14.39
C CYS A 215 6.24 -1.23 -15.03
N ASP A 216 6.88 -1.13 -16.18
CA ASP A 216 6.59 -0.13 -17.19
C ASP A 216 5.51 -0.68 -18.12
N LEU A 217 4.50 0.15 -18.47
CA LEU A 217 3.47 -0.16 -19.45
C LEU A 217 3.69 0.64 -20.72
N PHE A 218 3.42 0.00 -21.85
CA PHE A 218 3.50 0.61 -23.17
C PHE A 218 2.20 0.37 -23.91
N PHE A 219 1.69 1.42 -24.56
CA PHE A 219 0.50 1.41 -25.39
C PHE A 219 0.86 1.92 -26.77
N ASP A 220 0.85 1.02 -27.76
CA ASP A 220 1.15 1.30 -29.15
C ASP A 220 -0.13 1.13 -29.98
N GLU A 221 -0.83 2.26 -30.20
CA GLU A 221 -2.12 2.28 -30.90
C GLU A 221 -3.09 1.18 -30.38
N CYS A 222 -3.16 1.05 -29.05
CA CYS A 222 -3.95 0.03 -28.39
C CYS A 222 -5.44 0.29 -28.60
N ARG A 223 -6.09 -0.50 -29.45
CA ARG A 223 -7.50 -0.35 -29.82
C ARG A 223 -8.40 -1.03 -28.77
N LEU A 224 -9.36 -0.27 -28.27
CA LEU A 224 -10.30 -0.69 -27.24
C LEU A 224 -11.73 -0.37 -27.68
N PRO A 225 -12.71 -1.26 -27.42
CA PRO A 225 -14.11 -0.96 -27.69
C PRO A 225 -14.60 0.22 -26.86
N ALA A 226 -15.68 0.88 -27.28
CA ALA A 226 -16.27 1.98 -26.53
C ALA A 226 -16.58 1.62 -25.06
N SER A 227 -16.98 0.36 -24.82
CA SER A 227 -17.29 -0.19 -23.50
C SER A 227 -16.09 -0.38 -22.58
N ALA A 228 -14.85 -0.18 -23.05
CA ALA A 228 -13.67 -0.23 -22.20
C ALA A 228 -13.51 1.00 -21.31
N MET A 229 -14.11 2.14 -21.66
CA MET A 229 -14.06 3.35 -20.85
C MET A 229 -14.94 3.18 -19.60
N LEU A 230 -14.42 3.63 -18.47
CA LEU A 230 -15.19 3.78 -17.21
C LEU A 230 -16.16 4.96 -17.37
N PRO A 231 -17.47 4.73 -17.46
CA PRO A 231 -18.43 5.77 -17.89
C PRO A 231 -18.56 6.93 -16.88
N ASP A 232 -18.38 6.64 -15.59
CA ASP A 232 -18.58 7.61 -14.51
C ASP A 232 -17.28 8.30 -14.06
N ALA A 233 -16.13 7.92 -14.62
CA ALA A 233 -14.85 8.55 -14.33
C ALA A 233 -14.69 9.87 -15.09
N ARG A 234 -14.51 10.99 -14.38
CA ARG A 234 -14.32 12.31 -14.96
C ARG A 234 -13.18 13.07 -14.32
N GLY A 235 -12.20 13.47 -15.11
CA GLY A 235 -11.06 14.25 -14.66
C GLY A 235 -10.17 13.49 -13.66
N LEU A 236 -9.31 14.22 -12.96
CA LEU A 236 -8.38 13.65 -11.97
C LEU A 236 -9.04 13.28 -10.63
N SER A 237 -10.27 13.71 -10.37
CA SER A 237 -10.99 13.28 -9.17
C SER A 237 -11.19 11.76 -9.12
N GLY A 238 -11.31 11.12 -10.27
CA GLY A 238 -11.40 9.66 -10.41
C GLY A 238 -10.20 8.95 -9.77
N PRO A 239 -8.99 9.07 -10.34
CA PRO A 239 -7.81 8.41 -9.77
C PRO A 239 -7.48 8.88 -8.36
N PHE A 240 -7.67 10.16 -8.01
CA PHE A 240 -7.38 10.66 -6.67
C PHE A 240 -8.29 10.06 -5.59
N SER A 241 -9.55 9.77 -5.90
CA SER A 241 -10.44 9.09 -4.95
C SER A 241 -9.94 7.68 -4.61
N CYS A 242 -9.40 6.94 -5.58
CA CYS A 242 -8.79 5.63 -5.36
C CYS A 242 -7.47 5.74 -4.57
N LEU A 243 -6.64 6.74 -4.89
CA LEU A 243 -5.39 7.00 -4.15
C LEU A 243 -5.64 7.30 -2.66
N ASN A 244 -6.73 7.98 -2.32
CA ASN A 244 -7.06 8.25 -0.92
C ASN A 244 -7.39 6.97 -0.13
N GLU A 245 -8.04 5.99 -0.77
CA GLU A 245 -8.25 4.67 -0.16
C GLU A 245 -6.92 3.95 0.08
N ALA A 246 -6.03 3.98 -0.89
CA ALA A 246 -4.74 3.34 -0.79
C ALA A 246 -3.83 4.02 0.25
N ARG A 247 -3.80 5.36 0.29
CA ARG A 247 -3.07 6.14 1.31
C ARG A 247 -3.51 5.82 2.73
N TYR A 248 -4.81 5.59 2.92
CA TYR A 248 -5.34 5.18 4.20
C TYR A 248 -4.73 3.85 4.68
N GLY A 249 -4.60 2.86 3.80
CA GLY A 249 -3.94 1.59 4.12
C GLY A 249 -2.45 1.75 4.48
N ILE A 250 -1.75 2.74 3.88
CA ILE A 250 -0.34 3.04 4.19
C ILE A 250 -0.18 3.55 5.63
N ILE A 251 -1.13 4.36 6.13
CA ILE A 251 -1.09 4.91 7.50
C ILE A 251 -0.94 3.79 8.54
N TRP A 252 -1.67 2.70 8.36
CA TRP A 252 -1.63 1.53 9.22
C TRP A 252 -0.43 0.62 8.92
N GLY A 253 -0.19 0.36 7.64
CA GLY A 253 0.87 -0.55 7.21
C GLY A 253 2.25 -0.10 7.67
N ALA A 254 2.56 1.19 7.57
CA ALA A 254 3.84 1.74 8.04
C ALA A 254 4.11 1.41 9.52
N MET A 255 3.05 1.45 10.37
CA MET A 255 3.18 1.04 11.78
C MET A 255 3.40 -0.48 11.93
N GLY A 256 2.90 -1.30 11.00
CA GLY A 256 3.22 -2.73 10.95
C GLY A 256 4.71 -2.98 10.72
N ALA A 257 5.30 -2.32 9.73
CA ALA A 257 6.75 -2.38 9.48
C ALA A 257 7.56 -1.85 10.68
N ALA A 258 7.11 -0.74 11.31
CA ALA A 258 7.71 -0.19 12.51
C ALA A 258 7.68 -1.19 13.67
N ARG A 259 6.53 -1.85 13.90
CA ARG A 259 6.38 -2.88 14.95
C ARG A 259 7.35 -4.04 14.73
N SER A 260 7.42 -4.58 13.53
CA SER A 260 8.35 -5.67 13.20
C SER A 260 9.81 -5.31 13.52
N CYS A 261 10.23 -4.08 13.19
CA CYS A 261 11.57 -3.58 13.50
C CYS A 261 11.79 -3.37 15.01
N LEU A 262 10.80 -2.80 15.71
CA LEU A 262 10.86 -2.58 17.16
C LEU A 262 10.96 -3.90 17.93
N GLU A 263 10.14 -4.90 17.58
CA GLU A 263 10.14 -6.23 18.20
C GLU A 263 11.47 -6.95 17.99
N ALA A 264 12.05 -6.86 16.77
CA ALA A 264 13.37 -7.39 16.48
C ALA A 264 14.46 -6.73 17.36
N ALA A 265 14.40 -5.40 17.53
CA ALA A 265 15.32 -4.67 18.40
C ALA A 265 15.16 -5.02 19.88
N ILE A 266 13.92 -5.17 20.37
CA ILE A 266 13.63 -5.61 21.76
C ILE A 266 14.18 -7.02 21.97
N GLY A 267 13.88 -7.97 21.10
CA GLY A 267 14.38 -9.35 21.17
C GLY A 267 15.91 -9.40 21.22
N ARG A 268 16.55 -8.65 20.31
CA ARG A 268 18.03 -8.55 20.27
C ARG A 268 18.59 -7.95 21.53
N SER A 269 17.97 -6.90 22.06
CA SER A 269 18.44 -6.21 23.27
C SER A 269 18.47 -7.11 24.51
N ARG A 270 17.54 -8.08 24.57
CA ARG A 270 17.43 -9.07 25.67
C ARG A 270 18.43 -10.23 25.53
N SER A 271 18.68 -10.66 24.28
CA SER A 271 19.49 -11.87 24.02
C SER A 271 20.98 -11.58 23.82
N ARG A 272 21.35 -10.41 23.27
CA ARG A 272 22.74 -10.05 22.98
C ARG A 272 23.45 -9.54 24.21
N GLU A 273 24.54 -10.20 24.58
CA GLU A 273 25.41 -9.73 25.65
C GLU A 273 26.63 -8.95 25.13
N ALA A 274 27.00 -7.91 25.84
CA ALA A 274 28.23 -7.14 25.67
C ALA A 274 28.69 -6.59 27.03
N PHE A 275 29.98 -6.66 27.28
CA PHE A 275 30.56 -6.21 28.57
C PHE A 275 29.87 -6.89 29.77
N GLY A 276 29.64 -8.20 29.70
CA GLY A 276 29.16 -9.05 30.78
C GLY A 276 27.69 -8.95 31.16
N ARG A 277 26.85 -8.32 30.29
CA ARG A 277 25.39 -8.27 30.48
C ARG A 277 24.63 -7.99 29.18
N PRO A 278 23.32 -8.29 29.12
CA PRO A 278 22.50 -7.95 27.97
C PRO A 278 22.60 -6.47 27.58
N ILE A 279 22.65 -6.17 26.29
CA ILE A 279 22.75 -4.78 25.82
C ILE A 279 21.53 -3.93 26.20
N GLY A 280 20.36 -4.54 26.39
CA GLY A 280 19.16 -3.90 26.91
C GLY A 280 19.30 -3.34 28.33
N ALA A 281 20.33 -3.73 29.09
CA ALA A 281 20.67 -3.14 30.38
C ALA A 281 21.51 -1.84 30.26
N ARG A 282 21.72 -1.33 29.03
CA ARG A 282 22.50 -0.10 28.80
C ARG A 282 21.56 1.07 28.54
N GLN A 283 21.84 2.22 29.15
CA GLN A 283 20.99 3.41 29.11
C GLN A 283 20.75 3.90 27.65
N LEU A 284 21.79 3.90 26.79
CA LEU A 284 21.65 4.34 25.38
C LEU A 284 20.78 3.39 24.53
N ILE A 285 20.72 2.11 24.90
CA ILE A 285 19.82 1.15 24.23
C ILE A 285 18.39 1.35 24.73
N GLN A 286 18.20 1.49 26.05
CA GLN A 286 16.88 1.76 26.63
C GLN A 286 16.28 3.06 26.13
N GLN A 287 17.10 4.12 25.98
CA GLN A 287 16.65 5.38 25.38
C GLN A 287 16.11 5.15 23.97
N LYS A 288 16.87 4.49 23.08
CA LYS A 288 16.42 4.21 21.72
C LYS A 288 15.11 3.42 21.69
N LEU A 289 15.01 2.37 22.52
CA LEU A 289 13.79 1.55 22.59
C LEU A 289 12.59 2.37 23.11
N ALA A 290 12.78 3.25 24.09
CA ALA A 290 11.74 4.13 24.59
C ALA A 290 11.27 5.13 23.52
N ASP A 291 12.21 5.77 22.80
CA ASP A 291 11.90 6.70 21.72
C ASP A 291 11.13 6.00 20.59
N MET A 292 11.60 4.81 20.15
CA MET A 292 10.91 3.99 19.14
C MET A 292 9.50 3.61 19.56
N PHE A 293 9.34 3.20 20.82
CA PHE A 293 8.07 2.79 21.38
C PHE A 293 7.05 3.94 21.46
N ILE A 294 7.48 5.11 21.91
CA ILE A 294 6.63 6.31 21.99
C ILE A 294 6.09 6.69 20.61
N GLU A 295 6.96 6.70 19.59
CA GLU A 295 6.54 7.08 18.25
C GLU A 295 5.64 6.03 17.60
N TYR A 296 5.87 4.73 17.87
CA TYR A 296 4.99 3.65 17.46
C TYR A 296 3.58 3.82 18.05
N GLU A 297 3.46 4.01 19.35
CA GLU A 297 2.17 4.18 20.05
C GLU A 297 1.40 5.42 19.55
N LYS A 298 2.08 6.54 19.37
CA LYS A 298 1.51 7.76 18.80
C LYS A 298 0.99 7.51 17.38
N GLY A 299 1.77 6.80 16.56
CA GLY A 299 1.40 6.44 15.20
C GLY A 299 0.17 5.54 15.13
N MET A 300 0.06 4.57 16.05
CA MET A 300 -1.09 3.69 16.18
C MET A 300 -2.36 4.42 16.60
N LEU A 301 -2.28 5.30 17.61
CA LEU A 301 -3.41 6.14 18.03
C LEU A 301 -3.86 7.08 16.91
N LEU A 302 -2.93 7.65 16.14
CA LEU A 302 -3.24 8.47 14.98
C LEU A 302 -3.95 7.66 13.89
N ALA A 303 -3.47 6.45 13.60
CA ALA A 303 -4.09 5.56 12.62
C ALA A 303 -5.52 5.18 13.02
N LEU A 304 -5.74 4.83 14.29
CA LEU A 304 -7.05 4.48 14.83
C LEU A 304 -8.01 5.69 14.77
N HIS A 305 -7.57 6.87 15.17
CA HIS A 305 -8.38 8.10 15.07
C HIS A 305 -8.81 8.38 13.62
N ILE A 306 -7.88 8.28 12.67
CA ILE A 306 -8.17 8.46 11.23
C ILE A 306 -9.13 7.38 10.74
N GLY A 307 -9.00 6.13 11.21
CA GLY A 307 -9.91 5.04 10.91
C GLY A 307 -11.33 5.32 11.36
N ARG A 308 -11.51 5.75 12.60
CA ARG A 308 -12.82 6.14 13.15
C ARG A 308 -13.42 7.35 12.42
N ALA A 309 -12.60 8.35 12.07
CA ALA A 309 -13.06 9.49 11.26
C ALA A 309 -13.53 9.05 9.86
N LYS A 310 -12.86 8.03 9.26
CA LYS A 310 -13.28 7.47 7.97
C LYS A 310 -14.63 6.74 8.08
N GLU A 311 -14.84 5.95 9.12
CA GLU A 311 -16.13 5.27 9.39
C GLU A 311 -17.26 6.25 9.64
N ALA A 312 -16.96 7.35 10.34
CA ALA A 312 -17.92 8.43 10.59
C ALA A 312 -18.18 9.32 9.35
N GLY A 313 -17.49 9.11 8.23
CA GLY A 313 -17.64 9.95 7.03
C GLY A 313 -17.09 11.38 7.18
N THR A 314 -16.25 11.63 8.19
CA THR A 314 -15.70 12.97 8.50
C THR A 314 -14.23 13.13 8.09
N LEU A 315 -13.63 12.08 7.50
CA LEU A 315 -12.23 12.08 7.11
C LEU A 315 -11.94 13.10 6.01
N THR A 316 -10.93 13.94 6.23
CA THR A 316 -10.45 14.94 5.28
C THR A 316 -9.14 14.52 4.59
N HIS A 317 -8.86 15.12 3.41
CA HIS A 317 -7.59 14.90 2.71
C HIS A 317 -6.37 15.34 3.54
N ALA A 318 -6.52 16.39 4.37
CA ALA A 318 -5.46 16.84 5.26
C ALA A 318 -5.14 15.78 6.33
N GLN A 319 -6.15 15.16 6.93
CA GLN A 319 -5.95 14.08 7.91
C GLN A 319 -5.24 12.86 7.30
N ILE A 320 -5.58 12.47 6.05
CA ILE A 320 -4.88 11.41 5.32
C ILE A 320 -3.40 11.80 5.13
N SER A 321 -3.13 13.05 4.75
CA SER A 321 -1.76 13.54 4.56
C SER A 321 -0.97 13.58 5.87
N VAL A 322 -1.58 14.01 6.99
CA VAL A 322 -0.96 13.94 8.33
C VAL A 322 -0.59 12.50 8.66
N GLY A 323 -1.55 11.58 8.51
CA GLY A 323 -1.34 10.18 8.89
C GLY A 323 -0.23 9.52 8.06
N LYS A 324 -0.26 9.66 6.72
CA LYS A 324 0.78 9.07 5.88
C LYS A 324 2.14 9.68 6.16
N LEU A 325 2.24 11.02 6.19
CA LEU A 325 3.50 11.72 6.38
C LEU A 325 4.14 11.37 7.74
N ASN A 326 3.36 11.43 8.83
CA ASN A 326 3.85 11.11 10.16
C ASN A 326 4.27 9.64 10.27
N ASN A 327 3.35 8.71 9.98
CA ASN A 327 3.59 7.30 10.28
C ASN A 327 4.71 6.69 9.43
N VAL A 328 4.87 7.12 8.19
CA VAL A 328 5.96 6.64 7.34
C VAL A 328 7.31 7.21 7.79
N ARG A 329 7.39 8.49 8.17
CA ARG A 329 8.62 9.08 8.70
C ARG A 329 9.06 8.39 9.99
N GLU A 330 8.14 8.17 10.90
CA GLU A 330 8.42 7.50 12.17
C GLU A 330 8.79 6.02 11.96
N ALA A 331 8.13 5.31 11.03
CA ALA A 331 8.52 3.95 10.69
C ALA A 331 9.96 3.85 10.17
N ILE A 332 10.39 4.80 9.33
CA ILE A 332 11.79 4.89 8.85
C ILE A 332 12.75 5.15 9.99
N ALA A 333 12.42 6.08 10.89
CA ALA A 333 13.24 6.41 12.06
C ALA A 333 13.38 5.20 13.00
N ILE A 334 12.26 4.51 13.28
CA ILE A 334 12.23 3.28 14.09
C ILE A 334 13.07 2.18 13.45
N ALA A 335 12.93 1.93 12.15
CA ALA A 335 13.70 0.92 11.44
C ALA A 335 15.22 1.24 11.48
N GLY A 336 15.60 2.51 11.31
CA GLY A 336 16.99 2.96 11.42
C GLY A 336 17.58 2.77 12.81
N ALA A 337 16.79 3.07 13.87
CA ALA A 337 17.18 2.84 15.26
C ALA A 337 17.32 1.34 15.56
N ALA A 338 16.37 0.52 15.10
CA ALA A 338 16.41 -0.94 15.23
C ALA A 338 17.67 -1.51 14.59
N ARG A 339 17.98 -1.11 13.33
CA ARG A 339 19.22 -1.51 12.65
C ARG A 339 20.46 -1.18 13.47
N SER A 340 20.48 0.01 14.07
CA SER A 340 21.60 0.43 14.94
C SER A 340 21.74 -0.46 16.19
N ILE A 341 20.62 -0.86 16.83
CA ILE A 341 20.61 -1.75 17.99
C ILE A 341 21.11 -3.16 17.63
N LEU A 342 20.76 -3.67 16.45
CA LEU A 342 21.22 -4.97 15.96
C LEU A 342 22.74 -4.99 15.65
N GLY A 343 23.37 -3.83 15.48
CA GLY A 343 24.79 -3.72 15.18
C GLY A 343 25.15 -4.30 13.79
N GLY A 344 26.17 -5.14 13.71
CA GLY A 344 26.59 -5.80 12.45
C GLY A 344 25.51 -6.69 11.86
N ASP A 345 24.78 -7.42 12.70
CA ASP A 345 23.70 -8.33 12.26
C ASP A 345 22.52 -7.55 11.65
N GLY A 346 22.39 -6.24 11.94
CA GLY A 346 21.32 -5.38 11.41
C GLY A 346 21.37 -5.11 9.90
N ILE A 347 22.43 -5.56 9.20
CA ILE A 347 22.52 -5.44 7.73
C ILE A 347 22.37 -6.80 7.02
N THR A 348 22.05 -7.87 7.77
CA THR A 348 21.84 -9.21 7.21
C THR A 348 20.36 -9.51 7.01
N SER A 349 20.06 -10.55 6.24
CA SER A 349 18.72 -11.08 6.07
C SER A 349 18.24 -11.95 7.24
N ASP A 350 19.07 -12.18 8.27
CA ASP A 350 18.65 -12.89 9.49
C ASP A 350 17.61 -12.11 10.31
N PHE A 351 17.47 -10.81 10.04
CA PHE A 351 16.52 -9.91 10.69
C PHE A 351 15.69 -9.13 9.66
N PRO A 352 14.42 -8.86 9.90
CA PRO A 352 13.53 -8.21 8.93
C PRO A 352 13.87 -6.72 8.69
N VAL A 353 14.75 -6.15 9.53
CA VAL A 353 14.95 -4.71 9.65
C VAL A 353 15.45 -4.09 8.34
N MET A 354 16.47 -4.69 7.71
CA MET A 354 17.05 -4.12 6.48
C MET A 354 16.09 -4.21 5.29
N ARG A 355 15.27 -5.27 5.23
CA ARG A 355 14.20 -5.43 4.24
C ARG A 355 13.12 -4.36 4.44
N HIS A 356 12.66 -4.14 5.68
CA HIS A 356 11.70 -3.06 5.98
C HIS A 356 12.30 -1.68 5.69
N MET A 357 13.56 -1.41 6.04
CA MET A 357 14.22 -0.14 5.69
C MET A 357 14.20 0.11 4.19
N ALA A 358 14.59 -0.90 3.41
CA ALA A 358 14.57 -0.78 1.95
C ALA A 358 13.14 -0.54 1.41
N ASN A 359 12.15 -1.29 1.92
CA ASN A 359 10.76 -1.18 1.48
C ASN A 359 10.13 0.17 1.87
N LEU A 360 10.42 0.70 3.04
CA LEU A 360 9.90 1.98 3.52
C LEU A 360 10.34 3.16 2.65
N GLU A 361 11.48 3.08 1.94
CA GLU A 361 11.87 4.10 0.95
C GLU A 361 10.89 4.16 -0.24
N SER A 362 10.32 3.03 -0.64
CA SER A 362 9.21 3.03 -1.61
C SER A 362 7.92 3.55 -0.98
N VAL A 363 7.60 3.14 0.26
CA VAL A 363 6.39 3.55 0.97
C VAL A 363 6.32 5.07 1.15
N ARG A 364 7.45 5.73 1.44
CA ARG A 364 7.50 7.20 1.52
C ARG A 364 7.34 7.90 0.18
N THR A 365 7.67 7.20 -0.92
CA THR A 365 7.74 7.80 -2.26
C THR A 365 6.43 7.67 -3.03
N TYR A 366 5.79 6.49 -3.02
CA TYR A 366 4.59 6.25 -3.82
C TYR A 366 3.33 6.86 -3.17
N GLU A 367 2.28 7.03 -3.99
CA GLU A 367 0.98 7.58 -3.59
C GLU A 367 1.06 8.96 -2.92
N GLY A 368 1.99 9.77 -3.38
CA GLY A 368 2.36 11.07 -2.85
C GLY A 368 3.61 10.98 -1.99
N THR A 369 4.65 11.69 -2.40
CA THR A 369 5.90 11.81 -1.64
C THR A 369 5.69 12.62 -0.36
N ASP A 370 6.69 12.60 0.52
CA ASP A 370 6.72 13.44 1.71
C ASP A 370 6.48 14.92 1.37
N GLU A 371 7.08 15.41 0.25
CA GLU A 371 6.92 16.77 -0.21
C GLU A 371 5.50 17.07 -0.65
N VAL A 372 4.85 16.16 -1.42
CA VAL A 372 3.46 16.32 -1.84
C VAL A 372 2.54 16.45 -0.63
N HIS A 373 2.67 15.55 0.38
CA HIS A 373 1.86 15.63 1.59
C HIS A 373 2.18 16.88 2.42
N THR A 374 3.43 17.31 2.46
CA THR A 374 3.85 18.58 3.12
C THR A 374 3.18 19.77 2.45
N LEU A 375 3.14 19.84 1.11
CA LEU A 375 2.47 20.92 0.38
C LEU A 375 0.94 20.90 0.58
N VAL A 376 0.32 19.71 0.63
CA VAL A 376 -1.11 19.58 0.96
C VAL A 376 -1.42 20.16 2.34
N LEU A 377 -0.59 19.86 3.34
CA LEU A 377 -0.74 20.38 4.70
C LEU A 377 -0.43 21.89 4.77
N GLY A 378 0.62 22.34 4.10
CA GLY A 378 0.97 23.74 4.01
C GLY A 378 -0.19 24.58 3.45
N ARG A 379 -0.81 24.10 2.36
CA ARG A 379 -2.01 24.71 1.80
C ARG A 379 -3.20 24.71 2.78
N ALA A 380 -3.44 23.61 3.48
CA ALA A 380 -4.53 23.53 4.44
C ALA A 380 -4.35 24.51 5.62
N LEU A 381 -3.11 24.75 6.05
CA LEU A 381 -2.77 25.64 7.15
C LEU A 381 -2.77 27.13 6.73
N THR A 382 -2.28 27.42 5.52
CA THR A 382 -2.06 28.84 5.09
C THR A 382 -3.12 29.36 4.14
N GLY A 383 -3.93 28.49 3.52
CA GLY A 383 -4.84 28.83 2.42
C GLY A 383 -4.12 29.08 1.08
N MET A 384 -2.78 29.03 1.02
CA MET A 384 -1.98 29.33 -0.17
C MET A 384 -1.55 28.07 -0.90
N ASN A 385 -1.66 28.08 -2.24
CA ASN A 385 -1.24 26.98 -3.08
C ASN A 385 0.27 27.07 -3.37
N ALA A 386 1.01 25.99 -3.05
CA ALA A 386 2.44 25.87 -3.34
C ALA A 386 2.76 24.84 -4.43
N PHE A 387 1.75 24.34 -5.14
CA PHE A 387 1.92 23.44 -6.30
C PHE A 387 2.07 24.22 -7.63
N ALA A 388 2.00 25.54 -7.62
CA ALA A 388 2.09 26.40 -8.81
C ALA A 388 3.45 27.06 -8.89
#